data_53b4193f3a3feb756b032eb82a26b405
#
_entry.id   53b4193f3a3feb756b032eb82a26b405
#
_cell.length_a   1.000
_cell.length_b   1.000
_cell.length_c   1.000
_cell.angle_alpha   90.00
_cell.angle_beta   90.00
_cell.angle_gamma   90.00
#
_symmetry.space_group_name_H-M   'P 1'
#
loop_
_entity.id
_entity.type
_entity.pdbx_description
1 polymer ?
#
loop_
_entity_poly.entity_id
_entity_poly.type
_entity_poly.pdbx_seq_one_letter_code
_entity_poly.pdbx_strand_id
1 'polypeptide(L)'
;MKELRILFTGVGRRVELVQAFKQAALCLNTPLKIFGADMTGTAPSLAYCDFSRKVCGMKDKNYIPELLKICKEDKIDLLIPTIDTDLLVLSENSSLFKNTKIMISDPDMIQICRDKNKTSQFFVDCGLKAPIPINDWKKYKGGYPAFIKPKDGSSSINAFKIKDEEDLKIHAAQIEDYIVQPFIDGTEYTIDIFCDWNGEPISIVPRIRLSVRAGEVLKTQIALNKEMHEEMKKLCKCFKPCGPITVQLIKDKKSGDNYYIEINPRFGGGAPLSMMAGANSAIFILQLLSGETPKFEQDNLADGAIFSRFDQSICTNIEAYNGKLKGVVFDLDDTLYSEKEYVRSGFKAVAEYLNKPEAFSQLWNYFLCGNQAIDEYLLSIGKIELKEKCLKRYREHFPIIKIYEDMYERLQNYRKQGLKLGIITDGRPEGQRNKIKALHLEELVDDIIITDELGGEQFRKPCDMAFRLLMPKWRMQGSEMLYIGDNMAKDFQACKQLGIRYEWINNQDGLYQEVK
;
A
#
# COMPACT_ATOMS: atom_id res chain seq x y z
N MET A 1 -1.34 2.93 20.21
CA MET A 1 -2.08 3.67 19.15
C MET A 1 -3.09 2.72 18.52
N LYS A 2 -4.25 3.22 18.07
CA LYS A 2 -5.23 2.42 17.33
C LYS A 2 -4.63 1.97 16.00
N GLU A 3 -4.85 0.71 15.59
CA GLU A 3 -4.51 0.23 14.25
C GLU A 3 -5.37 0.94 13.20
N LEU A 4 -4.74 1.55 12.20
CA LEU A 4 -5.41 2.18 11.08
C LEU A 4 -5.66 1.17 9.96
N ARG A 5 -6.82 1.27 9.30
CA ARG A 5 -7.24 0.37 8.22
C ARG A 5 -7.61 1.18 6.99
N ILE A 6 -6.82 1.05 5.92
CA ILE A 6 -6.98 1.82 4.68
C ILE A 6 -7.33 0.88 3.53
N LEU A 7 -8.40 1.21 2.81
CA LEU A 7 -8.82 0.52 1.59
C LEU A 7 -8.47 1.35 0.35
N PHE A 8 -7.69 0.78 -0.56
CA PHE A 8 -7.49 1.34 -1.89
C PHE A 8 -8.43 0.68 -2.90
N THR A 9 -9.20 1.47 -3.68
CA THR A 9 -10.01 0.97 -4.78
C THR A 9 -9.31 1.14 -6.12
N GLY A 10 -9.56 0.21 -7.07
CA GLY A 10 -8.89 0.20 -8.36
C GLY A 10 -7.37 0.12 -8.25
N VAL A 11 -6.90 -0.69 -7.29
CA VAL A 11 -5.49 -0.69 -6.87
C VAL A 11 -4.50 -1.05 -8.00
N GLY A 12 -4.92 -1.85 -8.98
CA GLY A 12 -4.22 -2.13 -10.24
C GLY A 12 -2.70 -2.27 -10.09
N ARG A 13 -1.96 -1.33 -10.69
CA ARG A 13 -0.49 -1.27 -10.70
C ARG A 13 0.10 -0.28 -9.67
N ARG A 14 -0.63 0.09 -8.62
CA ARG A 14 -0.23 1.10 -7.62
C ARG A 14 0.73 0.54 -6.53
N VAL A 15 1.64 -0.37 -6.91
CA VAL A 15 2.60 -1.02 -6.00
C VAL A 15 3.41 0.00 -5.20
N GLU A 16 4.01 0.98 -5.87
CA GLU A 16 4.82 2.03 -5.22
C GLU A 16 4.01 2.84 -4.22
N LEU A 17 2.73 3.11 -4.50
CA LEU A 17 1.84 3.83 -3.58
C LEU A 17 1.57 3.00 -2.32
N VAL A 18 1.23 1.72 -2.47
CA VAL A 18 1.01 0.80 -1.34
C VAL A 18 2.26 0.72 -0.46
N GLN A 19 3.44 0.57 -1.08
CA GLN A 19 4.72 0.52 -0.37
C GLN A 19 5.03 1.83 0.37
N ALA A 20 4.71 3.00 -0.24
CA ALA A 20 4.90 4.30 0.40
C ALA A 20 4.07 4.43 1.69
N PHE A 21 2.82 3.93 1.72
CA PHE A 21 2.00 3.92 2.93
C PHE A 21 2.55 2.98 4.01
N LYS A 22 3.04 1.80 3.63
CA LYS A 22 3.68 0.89 4.58
C LYS A 22 4.94 1.52 5.19
N GLN A 23 5.76 2.14 4.36
CA GLN A 23 6.95 2.85 4.84
C GLN A 23 6.60 4.04 5.74
N ALA A 24 5.58 4.82 5.39
CA ALA A 24 5.10 5.93 6.21
C ALA A 24 4.63 5.46 7.60
N ALA A 25 3.91 4.33 7.65
CA ALA A 25 3.46 3.74 8.90
C ALA A 25 4.63 3.31 9.80
N LEU A 26 5.68 2.72 9.21
CA LEU A 26 6.91 2.39 9.93
C LEU A 26 7.60 3.64 10.48
N CYS A 27 7.74 4.69 9.66
CA CYS A 27 8.34 5.95 10.08
C CYS A 27 7.60 6.62 11.25
N LEU A 28 6.28 6.51 11.29
CA LEU A 28 5.43 7.07 12.35
C LEU A 28 5.19 6.11 13.52
N ASN A 29 5.72 4.90 13.45
CA ASN A 29 5.44 3.82 14.41
C ASN A 29 3.92 3.63 14.64
N THR A 30 3.15 3.68 13.53
CA THR A 30 1.69 3.58 13.53
C THR A 30 1.27 2.21 12.98
N PRO A 31 0.53 1.39 13.74
CA PRO A 31 0.01 0.13 13.22
C PRO A 31 -0.94 0.40 12.05
N LEU A 32 -0.67 -0.22 10.89
CA LEU A 32 -1.43 -0.02 9.65
C LEU A 32 -1.75 -1.37 8.99
N LYS A 33 -2.99 -1.51 8.51
CA LYS A 33 -3.43 -2.58 7.61
C LYS A 33 -3.92 -1.98 6.30
N ILE A 34 -3.42 -2.50 5.20
CA ILE A 34 -3.78 -2.06 3.85
C ILE A 34 -4.63 -3.13 3.17
N PHE A 35 -5.81 -2.72 2.75
CA PHE A 35 -6.76 -3.50 1.97
C PHE A 35 -6.71 -3.01 0.52
N GLY A 36 -6.60 -3.93 -0.43
CA GLY A 36 -6.67 -3.61 -1.85
C GLY A 36 -7.93 -4.18 -2.48
N ALA A 37 -8.72 -3.35 -3.13
CA ALA A 37 -9.87 -3.77 -3.92
C ALA A 37 -9.62 -3.60 -5.42
N ASP A 38 -9.85 -4.65 -6.20
CA ASP A 38 -9.72 -4.63 -7.66
C ASP A 38 -10.74 -5.55 -8.31
N MET A 39 -11.09 -5.27 -9.56
CA MET A 39 -11.99 -6.09 -10.35
C MET A 39 -11.35 -7.44 -10.70
N THR A 40 -10.03 -7.47 -10.82
CA THR A 40 -9.26 -8.68 -11.12
C THR A 40 -8.52 -9.17 -9.86
N GLY A 41 -8.52 -10.47 -9.60
CA GLY A 41 -7.72 -11.06 -8.52
C GLY A 41 -6.20 -11.07 -8.82
N THR A 42 -5.81 -10.65 -10.03
CA THR A 42 -4.43 -10.69 -10.52
C THR A 42 -3.76 -9.32 -10.63
N ALA A 43 -4.37 -8.28 -10.07
CA ALA A 43 -3.76 -6.95 -10.01
C ALA A 43 -2.47 -7.02 -9.16
N PRO A 44 -1.30 -6.59 -9.67
CA PRO A 44 -0.02 -6.78 -8.98
C PRO A 44 0.05 -6.12 -7.61
N SER A 45 -0.64 -4.99 -7.40
CA SER A 45 -0.65 -4.31 -6.11
C SER A 45 -1.34 -5.10 -4.99
N LEU A 46 -2.23 -6.04 -5.33
CA LEU A 46 -2.90 -6.91 -4.34
C LEU A 46 -1.88 -7.77 -3.57
N ALA A 47 -0.78 -8.16 -4.20
CA ALA A 47 0.28 -8.93 -3.54
C ALA A 47 1.07 -8.12 -2.50
N TYR A 48 0.95 -6.79 -2.54
CA TYR A 48 1.60 -5.87 -1.60
C TYR A 48 0.64 -5.36 -0.51
N CYS A 49 -0.68 -5.59 -0.67
CA CYS A 49 -1.67 -5.33 0.37
C CYS A 49 -1.67 -6.43 1.43
N ASP A 50 -2.08 -6.10 2.65
CA ASP A 50 -2.24 -7.10 3.71
C ASP A 50 -3.45 -7.99 3.40
N PHE A 51 -4.52 -7.39 2.87
CA PHE A 51 -5.74 -8.08 2.46
C PHE A 51 -6.16 -7.69 1.04
N SER A 52 -6.62 -8.68 0.28
CA SER A 52 -7.15 -8.50 -1.07
C SER A 52 -8.65 -8.69 -1.08
N ARG A 53 -9.36 -7.83 -1.82
CA ARG A 53 -10.81 -7.90 -2.02
C ARG A 53 -11.10 -7.82 -3.51
N LYS A 54 -11.82 -8.81 -4.04
CA LYS A 54 -12.35 -8.76 -5.39
C LYS A 54 -13.69 -8.05 -5.37
N VAL A 55 -13.88 -7.08 -6.26
CA VAL A 55 -15.12 -6.29 -6.39
C VAL A 55 -15.61 -6.33 -7.84
N CYS A 56 -16.90 -6.08 -8.06
CA CYS A 56 -17.42 -5.92 -9.41
C CYS A 56 -16.94 -4.63 -10.07
N GLY A 57 -17.18 -4.47 -11.35
CA GLY A 57 -16.82 -3.23 -12.07
C GLY A 57 -17.66 -2.04 -11.60
N MET A 58 -17.08 -0.85 -11.60
CA MET A 58 -17.70 0.39 -11.12
C MET A 58 -19.02 0.79 -11.81
N LYS A 59 -19.32 0.23 -12.97
CA LYS A 59 -20.61 0.41 -13.68
C LYS A 59 -21.69 -0.55 -13.19
N ASP A 60 -21.32 -1.56 -12.38
CA ASP A 60 -22.27 -2.50 -11.81
C ASP A 60 -23.00 -1.84 -10.63
N LYS A 61 -24.31 -2.05 -10.55
CA LYS A 61 -25.16 -1.55 -9.45
C LYS A 61 -24.73 -2.06 -8.06
N ASN A 62 -24.00 -3.17 -8.02
CA ASN A 62 -23.50 -3.76 -6.78
C ASN A 62 -22.17 -3.17 -6.30
N TYR A 63 -21.51 -2.31 -7.09
CA TYR A 63 -20.18 -1.78 -6.76
C TYR A 63 -20.16 -1.05 -5.40
N ILE A 64 -21.06 -0.10 -5.19
CA ILE A 64 -21.18 0.61 -3.92
C ILE A 64 -21.63 -0.32 -2.77
N PRO A 65 -22.66 -1.19 -2.93
CA PRO A 65 -23.00 -2.20 -1.92
C PRO A 65 -21.83 -3.10 -1.49
N GLU A 66 -21.01 -3.59 -2.43
CA GLU A 66 -19.83 -4.40 -2.12
C GLU A 66 -18.78 -3.63 -1.32
N LEU A 67 -18.49 -2.38 -1.71
CA LEU A 67 -17.55 -1.54 -0.98
C LEU A 67 -18.05 -1.20 0.43
N LEU A 68 -19.33 -0.91 0.59
CA LEU A 68 -19.96 -0.68 1.91
C LEU A 68 -19.83 -1.91 2.81
N LYS A 69 -20.04 -3.11 2.25
CA LYS A 69 -19.87 -4.37 2.96
C LYS A 69 -18.42 -4.53 3.43
N ILE A 70 -17.45 -4.37 2.54
CA ILE A 70 -16.01 -4.44 2.86
C ILE A 70 -15.67 -3.42 3.96
N CYS A 71 -16.07 -2.17 3.80
CA CYS A 71 -15.79 -1.11 4.77
C CYS A 71 -16.34 -1.44 6.17
N LYS A 72 -17.53 -2.06 6.24
CA LYS A 72 -18.16 -2.46 7.50
C LYS A 72 -17.47 -3.68 8.12
N GLU A 73 -17.28 -4.75 7.36
CA GLU A 73 -16.72 -6.02 7.83
C GLU A 73 -15.26 -5.87 8.24
N ASP A 74 -14.46 -5.19 7.41
CA ASP A 74 -13.03 -4.98 7.64
C ASP A 74 -12.76 -3.73 8.51
N LYS A 75 -13.79 -3.03 8.97
CA LYS A 75 -13.69 -1.81 9.83
C LYS A 75 -12.74 -0.77 9.25
N ILE A 76 -12.91 -0.44 7.97
CA ILE A 76 -12.05 0.49 7.24
C ILE A 76 -12.21 1.92 7.79
N ASP A 77 -11.11 2.55 8.16
CA ASP A 77 -11.08 3.94 8.61
C ASP A 77 -11.09 4.93 7.44
N LEU A 78 -10.37 4.59 6.35
CA LEU A 78 -10.22 5.43 5.17
C LEU A 78 -10.28 4.63 3.87
N LEU A 79 -11.08 5.10 2.90
CA LEU A 79 -11.09 4.64 1.52
C LEU A 79 -10.39 5.67 0.63
N ILE A 80 -9.45 5.21 -0.21
CA ILE A 80 -8.69 6.03 -1.16
C ILE A 80 -8.89 5.49 -2.57
N PRO A 81 -9.63 6.18 -3.46
CA PRO A 81 -9.74 5.80 -4.86
C PRO A 81 -8.43 6.10 -5.61
N THR A 82 -8.03 5.21 -6.52
CA THR A 82 -6.77 5.37 -7.26
C THR A 82 -6.93 5.48 -8.78
N ILE A 83 -8.15 5.37 -9.30
CA ILE A 83 -8.46 5.48 -10.74
C ILE A 83 -9.55 6.51 -10.97
N ASP A 84 -9.52 7.17 -12.15
CA ASP A 84 -10.46 8.25 -12.47
C ASP A 84 -11.90 7.78 -12.64
N THR A 85 -12.08 6.53 -13.03
CA THR A 85 -13.37 5.97 -13.44
C THR A 85 -14.32 5.74 -12.26
N ASP A 86 -13.83 5.50 -11.05
CA ASP A 86 -14.67 5.27 -9.87
C ASP A 86 -14.90 6.53 -9.01
N LEU A 87 -14.20 7.63 -9.31
CA LEU A 87 -14.29 8.85 -8.51
C LEU A 87 -15.72 9.39 -8.42
N LEU A 88 -16.42 9.52 -9.56
CA LEU A 88 -17.74 10.13 -9.57
C LEU A 88 -18.74 9.30 -8.78
N VAL A 89 -18.81 7.98 -9.04
CA VAL A 89 -19.75 7.10 -8.35
C VAL A 89 -19.46 7.04 -6.84
N LEU A 90 -18.19 7.09 -6.42
CA LEU A 90 -17.83 7.14 -5.01
C LEU A 90 -18.19 8.47 -4.36
N SER A 91 -17.93 9.58 -5.05
CA SER A 91 -18.23 10.91 -4.53
C SER A 91 -19.74 11.14 -4.36
N GLU A 92 -20.54 10.77 -5.35
CA GLU A 92 -22.02 10.86 -5.31
C GLU A 92 -22.63 9.99 -4.19
N ASN A 93 -21.97 8.90 -3.81
CA ASN A 93 -22.43 7.97 -2.77
C ASN A 93 -21.66 8.09 -1.44
N SER A 94 -20.81 9.11 -1.30
CA SER A 94 -19.93 9.26 -0.12
C SER A 94 -20.67 9.29 1.21
N SER A 95 -21.86 9.86 1.25
CA SER A 95 -22.73 9.93 2.44
C SER A 95 -23.19 8.58 2.99
N LEU A 96 -23.13 7.51 2.18
CA LEU A 96 -23.48 6.15 2.59
C LEU A 96 -22.38 5.51 3.48
N PHE A 97 -21.14 5.99 3.40
CA PHE A 97 -19.98 5.45 4.13
C PHE A 97 -19.85 6.08 5.51
N LYS A 98 -20.82 5.86 6.39
CA LYS A 98 -20.98 6.55 7.68
C LYS A 98 -19.78 6.44 8.63
N ASN A 99 -19.08 5.30 8.63
CA ASN A 99 -17.97 5.01 9.55
C ASN A 99 -16.61 4.95 8.86
N THR A 100 -16.56 5.16 7.55
CA THR A 100 -15.35 5.17 6.72
C THR A 100 -15.23 6.54 6.07
N LYS A 101 -14.13 7.24 6.30
CA LYS A 101 -13.82 8.46 5.53
C LYS A 101 -13.47 8.09 4.10
N ILE A 102 -13.86 8.91 3.14
CA ILE A 102 -13.39 8.77 1.75
C ILE A 102 -12.53 9.99 1.41
N MET A 103 -11.33 9.75 0.89
CA MET A 103 -10.44 10.82 0.43
C MET A 103 -10.78 11.16 -1.01
N ILE A 104 -11.75 12.01 -1.19
CA ILE A 104 -12.33 12.34 -2.50
C ILE A 104 -12.89 13.77 -2.50
N SER A 105 -12.74 14.45 -3.65
CA SER A 105 -13.30 15.78 -3.87
C SER A 105 -14.81 15.73 -4.18
N ASP A 106 -15.46 16.88 -4.14
CA ASP A 106 -16.90 17.01 -4.40
C ASP A 106 -17.27 16.53 -5.81
N PRO A 107 -18.51 15.98 -6.01
CA PRO A 107 -18.96 15.46 -7.30
C PRO A 107 -18.88 16.50 -8.43
N ASP A 108 -19.25 17.75 -8.17
CA ASP A 108 -19.21 18.83 -9.16
C ASP A 108 -17.80 19.08 -9.67
N MET A 109 -16.81 19.07 -8.76
CA MET A 109 -15.40 19.23 -9.12
C MET A 109 -14.89 18.04 -9.93
N ILE A 110 -15.28 16.82 -9.56
CA ILE A 110 -14.94 15.61 -10.33
C ILE A 110 -15.55 15.69 -11.75
N GLN A 111 -16.77 16.15 -11.89
CA GLN A 111 -17.41 16.33 -13.22
C GLN A 111 -16.69 17.40 -14.04
N ILE A 112 -16.24 18.51 -13.45
CA ILE A 112 -15.41 19.51 -14.12
C ILE A 112 -14.12 18.85 -14.64
N CYS A 113 -13.44 18.06 -13.82
CA CYS A 113 -12.17 17.40 -14.20
C CYS A 113 -12.34 16.39 -15.34
N ARG A 114 -13.50 15.77 -15.49
CA ARG A 114 -13.79 14.78 -16.54
C ARG A 114 -14.08 15.41 -17.91
N ASP A 115 -14.53 16.65 -17.97
CA ASP A 115 -14.85 17.36 -19.21
C ASP A 115 -13.77 18.39 -19.52
N LYS A 116 -13.00 18.18 -20.60
CA LYS A 116 -11.90 19.06 -21.00
C LYS A 116 -12.32 20.51 -21.30
N ASN A 117 -13.57 20.72 -21.77
CA ASN A 117 -14.09 22.07 -21.96
C ASN A 117 -14.33 22.75 -20.61
N LYS A 118 -14.98 22.04 -19.67
CA LYS A 118 -15.23 22.56 -18.33
C LYS A 118 -13.93 22.79 -17.56
N THR A 119 -12.96 21.87 -17.67
CA THR A 119 -11.65 22.02 -17.02
C THR A 119 -10.90 23.26 -17.54
N SER A 120 -10.87 23.49 -18.87
CA SER A 120 -10.22 24.67 -19.45
C SER A 120 -10.91 25.96 -19.01
N GLN A 121 -12.24 26.00 -19.01
CA GLN A 121 -12.98 27.16 -18.51
C GLN A 121 -12.73 27.39 -17.03
N PHE A 122 -12.72 26.33 -16.22
CA PHE A 122 -12.44 26.42 -14.78
C PHE A 122 -11.06 27.00 -14.47
N PHE A 123 -10.02 26.62 -15.24
CA PHE A 123 -8.71 27.27 -15.11
C PHE A 123 -8.78 28.78 -15.36
N VAL A 124 -9.47 29.20 -16.43
CA VAL A 124 -9.65 30.60 -16.76
C VAL A 124 -10.41 31.35 -15.65
N ASP A 125 -11.48 30.78 -15.13
CA ASP A 125 -12.28 31.33 -14.02
C ASP A 125 -11.45 31.47 -12.73
N CYS A 126 -10.45 30.61 -12.53
CA CYS A 126 -9.47 30.72 -11.44
C CYS A 126 -8.34 31.72 -11.74
N GLY A 127 -8.39 32.44 -12.89
CA GLY A 127 -7.35 33.40 -13.31
C GLY A 127 -6.05 32.73 -13.76
N LEU A 128 -6.13 31.49 -14.28
CA LEU A 128 -5.02 30.74 -14.87
C LEU A 128 -5.16 30.68 -16.39
N LYS A 129 -4.02 30.51 -17.10
CA LYS A 129 -4.05 30.32 -18.55
C LYS A 129 -4.33 28.87 -18.91
N ALA A 130 -5.23 28.65 -19.87
CA ALA A 130 -5.51 27.35 -20.45
C ALA A 130 -5.74 27.49 -21.97
N PRO A 131 -5.36 26.48 -22.77
CA PRO A 131 -5.72 26.47 -24.18
C PRO A 131 -7.23 26.22 -24.28
N ILE A 132 -7.95 27.21 -24.83
CA ILE A 132 -9.42 27.13 -24.96
C ILE A 132 -9.79 26.14 -26.07
N PRO A 133 -10.55 25.09 -25.77
CA PRO A 133 -10.94 24.10 -26.75
C PRO A 133 -12.10 24.57 -27.64
N ILE A 134 -12.05 24.17 -28.90
CA ILE A 134 -13.12 24.36 -29.89
C ILE A 134 -13.64 22.98 -30.30
N ASN A 135 -14.95 22.76 -30.23
CA ASN A 135 -15.59 21.46 -30.53
C ASN A 135 -15.94 21.25 -32.03
N ASP A 136 -15.76 22.28 -32.86
CA ASP A 136 -16.01 22.23 -34.30
C ASP A 136 -14.77 22.77 -35.03
N TRP A 137 -14.08 21.89 -35.75
CA TRP A 137 -12.86 22.22 -36.45
C TRP A 137 -13.04 23.39 -37.45
N LYS A 138 -14.23 23.53 -38.06
CA LYS A 138 -14.54 24.65 -39.00
C LYS A 138 -14.55 26.00 -38.31
N LYS A 139 -14.74 26.05 -36.99
CA LYS A 139 -14.72 27.28 -36.17
C LYS A 139 -13.35 27.58 -35.60
N TYR A 140 -12.38 26.69 -35.79
CA TYR A 140 -11.05 26.88 -35.27
C TYR A 140 -10.35 28.03 -36.01
N LYS A 141 -9.86 29.04 -35.26
CA LYS A 141 -9.17 30.23 -35.78
C LYS A 141 -7.80 30.46 -35.10
N GLY A 142 -7.34 29.46 -34.31
CA GLY A 142 -6.17 29.61 -33.47
C GLY A 142 -4.80 29.50 -34.17
N GLY A 143 -4.78 29.31 -35.52
CA GLY A 143 -3.54 29.12 -36.28
C GLY A 143 -2.93 27.71 -36.12
N TYR A 144 -1.80 27.51 -36.82
CA TYR A 144 -1.11 26.22 -36.81
C TYR A 144 0.34 26.37 -36.29
N PRO A 145 0.93 25.32 -35.67
CA PRO A 145 0.31 24.03 -35.42
C PRO A 145 -0.84 24.09 -34.40
N ALA A 146 -1.85 23.22 -34.60
CA ALA A 146 -2.95 22.99 -33.67
C ALA A 146 -2.78 21.64 -32.98
N PHE A 147 -3.67 21.34 -32.03
CA PHE A 147 -3.73 20.05 -31.36
C PHE A 147 -5.18 19.56 -31.30
N ILE A 148 -5.43 18.34 -31.77
CA ILE A 148 -6.74 17.68 -31.69
C ILE A 148 -6.67 16.46 -30.79
N LYS A 149 -7.67 16.24 -29.97
CA LYS A 149 -7.79 15.06 -29.09
C LYS A 149 -9.26 14.75 -28.80
N PRO A 150 -9.59 13.52 -28.35
CA PRO A 150 -10.93 13.21 -27.85
C PRO A 150 -11.30 14.14 -26.69
N LYS A 151 -12.56 14.55 -26.64
CA LYS A 151 -13.13 15.35 -25.55
C LYS A 151 -13.06 14.59 -24.22
N ASP A 152 -13.46 13.31 -24.24
CA ASP A 152 -13.31 12.36 -23.15
C ASP A 152 -12.13 11.42 -23.39
N GLY A 153 -11.58 10.85 -22.33
CA GLY A 153 -10.49 9.88 -22.39
C GLY A 153 -9.19 10.38 -21.79
N SER A 154 -8.30 9.41 -21.55
CA SER A 154 -6.99 9.59 -20.92
C SER A 154 -5.89 8.95 -21.78
N SER A 155 -4.64 9.06 -21.34
CA SER A 155 -3.47 8.38 -21.93
C SER A 155 -3.08 8.81 -23.35
N SER A 156 -3.50 10.00 -23.81
CA SER A 156 -3.15 10.57 -25.14
C SER A 156 -3.53 9.69 -26.34
N ILE A 157 -4.54 8.83 -26.19
CA ILE A 157 -5.04 8.02 -27.28
C ILE A 157 -5.78 8.94 -28.26
N ASN A 158 -5.51 8.80 -29.57
CA ASN A 158 -6.08 9.63 -30.64
C ASN A 158 -5.84 11.15 -30.45
N ALA A 159 -4.68 11.52 -29.93
CA ALA A 159 -4.26 12.90 -29.77
C ALA A 159 -3.16 13.24 -30.79
N PHE A 160 -3.37 14.27 -31.62
CA PHE A 160 -2.50 14.57 -32.76
C PHE A 160 -2.11 16.05 -32.80
N LYS A 161 -0.85 16.29 -33.18
CA LYS A 161 -0.37 17.60 -33.56
C LYS A 161 -0.70 17.85 -35.03
N ILE A 162 -1.40 18.91 -35.31
CA ILE A 162 -1.99 19.26 -36.60
C ILE A 162 -1.16 20.36 -37.25
N LYS A 163 -0.73 20.14 -38.47
CA LYS A 163 0.17 21.06 -39.20
C LYS A 163 -0.59 22.15 -39.98
N ASP A 164 -1.78 21.84 -40.50
CA ASP A 164 -2.59 22.73 -41.35
C ASP A 164 -4.09 22.36 -41.29
N GLU A 165 -4.94 23.08 -42.04
CA GLU A 165 -6.38 22.86 -42.06
C GLU A 165 -6.79 21.53 -42.69
N GLU A 166 -6.06 21.05 -43.70
CA GLU A 166 -6.35 19.78 -44.35
C GLU A 166 -6.11 18.59 -43.42
N ASP A 167 -4.97 18.65 -42.72
CA ASP A 167 -4.62 17.68 -41.66
C ASP A 167 -5.67 17.69 -40.53
N LEU A 168 -6.13 18.88 -40.13
CA LEU A 168 -7.20 19.02 -39.12
C LEU A 168 -8.50 18.35 -39.56
N LYS A 169 -8.89 18.56 -40.80
CA LYS A 169 -10.11 17.95 -41.38
C LYS A 169 -10.04 16.43 -41.39
N ILE A 170 -8.86 15.87 -41.74
CA ILE A 170 -8.64 14.42 -41.76
C ILE A 170 -8.82 13.82 -40.37
N HIS A 171 -8.14 14.38 -39.39
CA HIS A 171 -8.19 13.88 -38.01
C HIS A 171 -9.55 14.11 -37.35
N ALA A 172 -10.22 15.23 -37.61
CA ALA A 172 -11.56 15.50 -37.12
C ALA A 172 -12.60 14.50 -37.64
N ALA A 173 -12.40 13.93 -38.84
CA ALA A 173 -13.27 12.87 -39.37
C ALA A 173 -13.04 11.49 -38.70
N GLN A 174 -11.91 11.30 -38.03
CA GLN A 174 -11.54 10.02 -37.37
C GLN A 174 -11.97 9.96 -35.92
N ILE A 175 -12.25 11.09 -35.28
CA ILE A 175 -12.54 11.20 -33.85
C ILE A 175 -13.98 11.68 -33.69
N GLU A 176 -14.85 10.85 -33.14
CA GLU A 176 -16.30 11.10 -33.06
C GLU A 176 -16.62 12.36 -32.18
N ASP A 177 -16.03 12.47 -31.02
CA ASP A 177 -16.20 13.61 -30.10
C ASP A 177 -14.83 14.17 -29.73
N TYR A 178 -14.44 15.26 -30.37
CA TYR A 178 -13.11 15.86 -30.25
C TYR A 178 -13.13 17.30 -29.78
N ILE A 179 -11.96 17.74 -29.34
CA ILE A 179 -11.65 19.16 -29.16
C ILE A 179 -10.39 19.53 -29.96
N VAL A 180 -10.40 20.75 -30.51
CA VAL A 180 -9.24 21.38 -31.17
C VAL A 180 -8.79 22.55 -30.32
N GLN A 181 -7.50 22.71 -30.14
CA GLN A 181 -6.91 23.80 -29.35
C GLN A 181 -5.57 24.22 -29.97
N PRO A 182 -5.03 25.42 -29.66
CA PRO A 182 -3.67 25.80 -30.05
C PRO A 182 -2.66 24.77 -29.53
N PHE A 183 -1.67 24.45 -30.36
CA PHE A 183 -0.54 23.65 -29.91
C PHE A 183 0.41 24.52 -29.10
N ILE A 184 0.70 24.14 -27.88
CA ILE A 184 1.66 24.81 -27.00
C ILE A 184 3.00 24.11 -27.14
N ASP A 185 4.03 24.80 -27.66
CA ASP A 185 5.40 24.28 -27.72
C ASP A 185 6.15 24.62 -26.43
N GLY A 186 6.28 23.65 -25.56
CA GLY A 186 6.80 23.92 -24.23
C GLY A 186 7.34 22.69 -23.50
N THR A 187 7.69 22.94 -22.27
CA THR A 187 8.09 21.88 -21.33
C THR A 187 6.87 21.40 -20.55
N GLU A 188 6.63 20.10 -20.60
CA GLU A 188 5.52 19.49 -19.85
C GLU A 188 5.87 19.34 -18.38
N TYR A 189 4.97 19.79 -17.53
CA TYR A 189 5.02 19.61 -16.08
C TYR A 189 3.82 18.82 -15.58
N THR A 190 4.05 18.14 -14.49
CA THR A 190 3.00 17.62 -13.60
C THR A 190 3.23 18.22 -12.23
N ILE A 191 2.18 18.74 -11.60
CA ILE A 191 2.23 19.22 -10.22
C ILE A 191 1.41 18.27 -9.37
N ASP A 192 2.06 17.54 -8.46
CA ASP A 192 1.37 16.76 -7.44
C ASP A 192 1.09 17.69 -6.25
N ILE A 193 -0.18 17.76 -5.87
CA ILE A 193 -0.65 18.57 -4.76
C ILE A 193 -1.33 17.64 -3.76
N PHE A 194 -1.07 17.84 -2.48
CA PHE A 194 -1.80 17.20 -1.42
C PHE A 194 -2.45 18.24 -0.52
N CYS A 195 -3.77 18.13 -0.37
CA CYS A 195 -4.58 19.03 0.46
C CYS A 195 -5.15 18.28 1.67
N ASP A 196 -5.46 19.02 2.71
CA ASP A 196 -6.18 18.50 3.88
C ASP A 196 -7.67 18.28 3.58
N TRP A 197 -8.44 17.93 4.62
CA TRP A 197 -9.89 17.73 4.52
C TRP A 197 -10.70 18.98 4.16
N ASN A 198 -10.12 20.16 4.32
CA ASN A 198 -10.74 21.47 4.07
C ASN A 198 -10.34 22.07 2.72
N GLY A 199 -9.45 21.40 1.98
CA GLY A 199 -8.94 21.86 0.70
C GLY A 199 -7.71 22.77 0.80
N GLU A 200 -7.11 22.91 1.97
CA GLU A 200 -5.88 23.67 2.14
C GLU A 200 -4.66 22.85 1.70
N PRO A 201 -3.82 23.38 0.80
CA PRO A 201 -2.68 22.65 0.29
C PRO A 201 -1.57 22.52 1.33
N ILE A 202 -1.18 21.28 1.63
CA ILE A 202 -0.06 20.93 2.50
C ILE A 202 1.23 20.91 1.70
N SER A 203 1.23 20.28 0.50
CA SER A 203 2.39 20.24 -0.38
C SER A 203 2.02 20.49 -1.83
N ILE A 204 2.91 21.16 -2.58
CA ILE A 204 2.79 21.46 -4.01
C ILE A 204 4.13 21.12 -4.66
N VAL A 205 4.19 20.09 -5.51
CA VAL A 205 5.43 19.56 -6.07
C VAL A 205 5.41 19.61 -7.59
N PRO A 206 5.92 20.69 -8.20
CA PRO A 206 6.14 20.73 -9.64
C PRO A 206 7.28 19.81 -10.06
N ARG A 207 7.06 19.04 -11.12
CA ARG A 207 8.06 18.17 -11.71
C ARG A 207 7.96 18.13 -13.23
N ILE A 208 9.10 18.17 -13.90
CA ILE A 208 9.22 18.07 -15.36
C ILE A 208 9.02 16.61 -15.79
N ARG A 209 8.26 16.38 -16.84
CA ARG A 209 8.06 15.06 -17.47
C ARG A 209 9.17 14.83 -18.50
N LEU A 210 10.28 14.20 -18.06
CA LEU A 210 11.43 13.95 -18.94
C LEU A 210 11.20 12.78 -19.91
N SER A 211 10.43 11.78 -19.51
CA SER A 211 10.06 10.62 -20.35
C SER A 211 8.71 10.08 -19.94
N VAL A 212 7.88 9.73 -20.93
CA VAL A 212 6.51 9.26 -20.75
C VAL A 212 6.26 8.05 -21.64
N ARG A 213 5.52 7.07 -21.14
CA ARG A 213 5.03 5.89 -21.90
C ARG A 213 3.56 5.68 -21.59
N ALA A 214 2.73 5.66 -22.63
CA ALA A 214 1.28 5.48 -22.51
C ALA A 214 0.62 6.42 -21.46
N GLY A 215 1.01 7.71 -21.47
CA GLY A 215 0.49 8.72 -20.55
C GLY A 215 1.10 8.70 -19.13
N GLU A 216 1.80 7.63 -18.75
CA GLU A 216 2.48 7.55 -17.44
C GLU A 216 3.93 8.02 -17.52
N VAL A 217 4.36 8.75 -16.49
CA VAL A 217 5.75 9.23 -16.39
C VAL A 217 6.69 8.06 -16.05
N LEU A 218 7.77 7.92 -16.84
CA LEU A 218 8.87 7.00 -16.58
C LEU A 218 10.08 7.69 -15.95
N LYS A 219 10.34 8.95 -16.31
CA LYS A 219 11.42 9.75 -15.76
C LYS A 219 10.93 11.16 -15.51
N THR A 220 11.23 11.69 -14.34
CA THR A 220 10.83 13.03 -13.94
C THR A 220 11.97 13.74 -13.20
N GLN A 221 11.97 15.06 -13.26
CA GLN A 221 12.85 15.91 -12.46
C GLN A 221 12.00 16.82 -11.58
N ILE A 222 12.29 16.88 -10.30
CA ILE A 222 11.69 17.88 -9.41
C ILE A 222 12.19 19.26 -9.85
N ALA A 223 11.28 20.20 -10.00
CA ALA A 223 11.59 21.52 -10.51
C ALA A 223 10.74 22.56 -9.80
N LEU A 224 11.23 23.03 -8.66
CA LEU A 224 10.54 24.05 -7.87
C LEU A 224 10.34 25.32 -8.68
N ASN A 225 9.14 25.86 -8.62
CA ASN A 225 8.76 27.07 -9.36
C ASN A 225 7.77 27.89 -8.51
N LYS A 226 8.19 29.09 -8.09
CA LYS A 226 7.38 29.98 -7.23
C LYS A 226 6.07 30.39 -7.88
N GLU A 227 6.10 30.69 -9.20
CA GLU A 227 4.92 31.10 -9.95
C GLU A 227 3.87 29.96 -9.96
N MET A 228 4.29 28.74 -10.34
CA MET A 228 3.41 27.56 -10.32
C MET A 228 2.87 27.29 -8.92
N HIS A 229 3.69 27.49 -7.88
CA HIS A 229 3.25 27.29 -6.49
C HIS A 229 2.11 28.25 -6.12
N GLU A 230 2.25 29.55 -6.43
CA GLU A 230 1.19 30.56 -6.16
C GLU A 230 -0.06 30.32 -7.03
N GLU A 231 0.12 29.94 -8.29
CA GLU A 231 -0.99 29.57 -9.16
C GLU A 231 -1.77 28.37 -8.62
N MET A 232 -1.09 27.35 -8.09
CA MET A 232 -1.76 26.18 -7.50
C MET A 232 -2.47 26.51 -6.18
N LYS A 233 -1.96 27.42 -5.39
CA LYS A 233 -2.70 27.95 -4.23
C LYS A 233 -4.01 28.63 -4.64
N LYS A 234 -4.00 29.40 -5.73
CA LYS A 234 -5.23 29.99 -6.28
C LYS A 234 -6.20 28.91 -6.73
N LEU A 235 -5.71 27.90 -7.46
CA LEU A 235 -6.52 26.76 -7.90
C LEU A 235 -7.18 26.06 -6.72
N CYS A 236 -6.42 25.73 -5.67
CA CYS A 236 -6.95 25.04 -4.48
C CYS A 236 -8.04 25.83 -3.76
N LYS A 237 -7.95 27.18 -3.72
CA LYS A 237 -9.01 28.03 -3.16
C LYS A 237 -10.34 27.91 -3.92
N CYS A 238 -10.28 27.77 -5.25
CA CYS A 238 -11.46 27.61 -6.10
C CYS A 238 -11.98 26.17 -6.08
N PHE A 239 -11.08 25.20 -6.20
CA PHE A 239 -11.38 23.78 -6.32
C PHE A 239 -11.75 23.14 -4.97
N LYS A 240 -11.08 23.54 -3.88
CA LYS A 240 -11.17 22.95 -2.54
C LYS A 240 -11.02 21.42 -2.57
N PRO A 241 -9.89 20.92 -3.07
CA PRO A 241 -9.70 19.48 -3.25
C PRO A 241 -9.58 18.78 -1.89
N CYS A 242 -10.08 17.54 -1.81
CA CYS A 242 -9.86 16.69 -0.65
C CYS A 242 -8.77 15.65 -0.97
N GLY A 243 -7.63 15.76 -0.29
CA GLY A 243 -6.51 14.84 -0.48
C GLY A 243 -5.67 15.13 -1.72
N PRO A 244 -5.21 14.09 -2.44
CA PRO A 244 -4.28 14.24 -3.56
C PRO A 244 -4.98 14.69 -4.83
N ILE A 245 -4.37 15.66 -5.53
CA ILE A 245 -4.70 15.98 -6.91
C ILE A 245 -3.43 16.09 -7.74
N THR A 246 -3.56 15.87 -9.03
CA THR A 246 -2.46 16.00 -10.00
C THR A 246 -2.87 16.97 -11.11
N VAL A 247 -2.12 18.05 -11.28
CA VAL A 247 -2.38 19.06 -12.32
C VAL A 247 -1.30 18.97 -13.39
N GLN A 248 -1.70 18.97 -14.66
CA GLN A 248 -0.77 18.96 -15.78
C GLN A 248 -0.79 20.31 -16.50
N LEU A 249 0.38 20.76 -16.92
CA LEU A 249 0.55 22.00 -17.67
C LEU A 249 1.71 21.89 -18.66
N ILE A 250 1.73 22.82 -19.62
CA ILE A 250 2.85 23.06 -20.53
C ILE A 250 3.34 24.49 -20.27
N LYS A 251 4.62 24.63 -19.93
CA LYS A 251 5.28 25.94 -19.87
C LYS A 251 5.76 26.30 -21.27
N ASP A 252 5.11 27.29 -21.88
CA ASP A 252 5.40 27.75 -23.25
C ASP A 252 6.82 28.28 -23.36
N LYS A 253 7.55 27.86 -24.37
CA LYS A 253 8.96 28.28 -24.59
C LYS A 253 9.10 29.74 -25.02
N LYS A 254 8.09 30.31 -25.68
CA LYS A 254 8.16 31.65 -26.25
C LYS A 254 7.76 32.69 -25.22
N SER A 255 6.58 32.52 -24.60
CA SER A 255 6.03 33.48 -23.65
C SER A 255 6.53 33.25 -22.22
N GLY A 256 6.96 32.01 -21.89
CA GLY A 256 7.26 31.62 -20.53
C GLY A 256 6.01 31.32 -19.68
N ASP A 257 4.82 31.44 -20.25
CA ASP A 257 3.55 31.26 -19.57
C ASP A 257 3.24 29.79 -19.26
N ASN A 258 2.49 29.59 -18.18
CA ASN A 258 2.00 28.26 -17.77
C ASN A 258 0.59 28.02 -18.35
N TYR A 259 0.44 27.05 -19.26
CA TYR A 259 -0.85 26.66 -19.82
C TYR A 259 -1.32 25.38 -19.18
N TYR A 260 -2.36 25.47 -18.36
CA TYR A 260 -2.94 24.34 -17.61
C TYR A 260 -3.85 23.50 -18.51
N ILE A 261 -3.67 22.17 -18.45
CA ILE A 261 -4.28 21.23 -19.42
C ILE A 261 -5.32 20.33 -18.77
N GLU A 262 -5.04 19.82 -17.54
CA GLU A 262 -5.79 18.72 -16.94
C GLU A 262 -5.67 18.74 -15.41
N ILE A 263 -6.74 18.36 -14.72
CA ILE A 263 -6.77 18.07 -13.29
C ILE A 263 -7.22 16.62 -13.10
N ASN A 264 -6.45 15.85 -12.36
CA ASN A 264 -6.80 14.50 -11.94
C ASN A 264 -6.96 14.49 -10.41
N PRO A 265 -8.20 14.45 -9.86
CA PRO A 265 -8.45 14.60 -8.43
C PRO A 265 -8.23 13.28 -7.67
N ARG A 266 -7.03 12.74 -7.78
CA ARG A 266 -6.54 11.51 -7.16
C ARG A 266 -5.03 11.44 -7.21
N PHE A 267 -4.43 10.41 -6.60
CA PHE A 267 -3.01 10.11 -6.78
C PHE A 267 -2.68 9.86 -8.25
N GLY A 268 -1.77 10.67 -8.82
CA GLY A 268 -1.16 10.38 -10.11
C GLY A 268 -0.27 9.15 -10.06
N GLY A 269 -0.03 8.48 -11.21
CA GLY A 269 0.91 7.35 -11.29
C GLY A 269 2.34 7.70 -10.84
N GLY A 270 2.72 8.98 -10.96
CA GLY A 270 4.01 9.49 -10.50
C GLY A 270 4.03 10.11 -9.10
N ALA A 271 2.92 10.11 -8.36
CA ALA A 271 2.86 10.68 -7.01
C ALA A 271 3.90 10.09 -6.02
N PRO A 272 4.22 8.77 -6.06
CA PRO A 272 5.30 8.23 -5.24
C PRO A 272 6.66 8.91 -5.46
N LEU A 273 6.93 9.45 -6.66
CA LEU A 273 8.18 10.16 -6.94
C LEU A 273 8.26 11.50 -6.19
N SER A 274 7.13 12.19 -6.03
CA SER A 274 7.02 13.40 -5.19
C SER A 274 7.14 13.07 -3.70
N MET A 275 6.63 11.90 -3.28
CA MET A 275 6.81 11.41 -1.91
C MET A 275 8.30 11.12 -1.61
N MET A 276 9.00 10.48 -2.55
CA MET A 276 10.45 10.21 -2.45
C MET A 276 11.28 11.50 -2.44
N ALA A 277 10.78 12.56 -3.09
CA ALA A 277 11.44 13.86 -3.10
C ALA A 277 11.27 14.66 -1.79
N GLY A 278 10.51 14.16 -0.82
CA GLY A 278 10.29 14.78 0.49
C GLY A 278 8.84 15.11 0.81
N ALA A 279 7.93 15.26 -0.18
CA ALA A 279 6.51 15.52 0.06
C ALA A 279 5.73 14.21 0.28
N ASN A 280 5.99 13.54 1.40
CA ASN A 280 5.40 12.24 1.67
C ASN A 280 3.93 12.35 2.12
N SER A 281 3.03 12.40 1.13
CA SER A 281 1.58 12.49 1.36
C SER A 281 0.99 11.26 2.08
N ALA A 282 1.66 10.10 2.06
CA ALA A 282 1.25 8.98 2.89
C ALA A 282 1.44 9.29 4.39
N ILE A 283 2.54 9.95 4.78
CA ILE A 283 2.74 10.45 6.14
C ILE A 283 1.64 11.45 6.52
N PHE A 284 1.36 12.42 5.62
CA PHE A 284 0.32 13.43 5.89
C PHE A 284 -1.04 12.81 6.13
N ILE A 285 -1.41 11.79 5.34
CA ILE A 285 -2.69 11.08 5.51
C ILE A 285 -2.75 10.37 6.87
N LEU A 286 -1.70 9.67 7.27
CA LEU A 286 -1.67 8.97 8.56
C LEU A 286 -1.74 9.95 9.73
N GLN A 287 -1.07 11.09 9.64
CA GLN A 287 -1.17 12.17 10.63
C GLN A 287 -2.60 12.75 10.70
N LEU A 288 -3.21 13.08 9.54
CA LEU A 288 -4.59 13.57 9.49
C LEU A 288 -5.61 12.58 10.06
N LEU A 289 -5.39 11.27 9.87
CA LEU A 289 -6.24 10.23 10.47
C LEU A 289 -6.06 10.14 11.99
N SER A 290 -4.86 10.43 12.48
CA SER A 290 -4.55 10.48 13.91
C SER A 290 -4.97 11.79 14.58
N GLY A 291 -5.56 12.73 13.83
CA GLY A 291 -5.98 14.05 14.31
C GLY A 291 -4.86 15.06 14.44
N GLU A 292 -3.69 14.77 13.86
CA GLU A 292 -2.56 15.69 13.79
C GLU A 292 -2.68 16.62 12.58
N THR A 293 -2.11 17.81 12.65
CA THR A 293 -1.98 18.73 11.51
C THR A 293 -0.60 18.53 10.88
N PRO A 294 -0.52 17.98 9.66
CA PRO A 294 0.77 17.83 8.98
C PRO A 294 1.45 19.18 8.75
N LYS A 295 2.76 19.23 9.00
CA LYS A 295 3.58 20.39 8.67
C LYS A 295 4.56 20.01 7.58
N PHE A 296 4.64 20.83 6.55
CA PHE A 296 5.54 20.62 5.44
C PHE A 296 6.14 21.96 4.98
N GLU A 297 7.46 21.96 4.86
CA GLU A 297 8.21 23.10 4.35
C GLU A 297 8.65 22.80 2.91
N GLN A 298 8.22 23.65 1.97
CA GLN A 298 8.47 23.48 0.54
C GLN A 298 9.98 23.41 0.22
N ASP A 299 10.80 24.10 0.98
CA ASP A 299 12.26 24.15 0.79
C ASP A 299 12.96 22.82 1.14
N ASN A 300 12.27 21.90 1.79
CA ASN A 300 12.78 20.53 2.09
C ASN A 300 12.67 19.58 0.89
N LEU A 301 12.09 20.01 -0.23
CA LEU A 301 12.03 19.19 -1.44
C LEU A 301 13.40 19.05 -2.10
N ALA A 302 13.66 17.87 -2.62
CA ALA A 302 14.87 17.57 -3.39
C ALA A 302 14.82 18.21 -4.78
N ASP A 303 14.93 19.55 -4.85
CA ASP A 303 14.91 20.29 -6.11
C ASP A 303 16.04 19.86 -7.05
N GLY A 304 15.75 19.71 -8.33
CA GLY A 304 16.68 19.20 -9.33
C GLY A 304 16.86 17.68 -9.34
N ALA A 305 16.38 16.94 -8.33
CA ALA A 305 16.50 15.49 -8.28
C ALA A 305 15.73 14.82 -9.42
N ILE A 306 16.36 13.81 -10.03
CA ILE A 306 15.79 13.03 -11.13
C ILE A 306 15.43 11.65 -10.62
N PHE A 307 14.17 11.28 -10.81
CA PHE A 307 13.65 9.95 -10.49
C PHE A 307 13.32 9.19 -11.76
N SER A 308 13.74 7.93 -11.82
CA SER A 308 13.44 7.01 -12.92
C SER A 308 12.69 5.80 -12.38
N ARG A 309 11.57 5.47 -13.03
CA ARG A 309 10.80 4.25 -12.74
C ARG A 309 11.32 3.11 -13.61
N PHE A 310 11.23 1.90 -13.09
CA PHE A 310 11.61 0.67 -13.80
C PHE A 310 10.52 -0.39 -13.62
N ASP A 311 10.43 -1.32 -14.57
CA ASP A 311 9.44 -2.37 -14.52
C ASP A 311 9.91 -3.51 -13.59
N GLN A 312 8.99 -4.00 -12.76
CA GLN A 312 9.14 -5.22 -11.97
C GLN A 312 8.00 -6.18 -12.29
N SER A 313 8.26 -7.47 -12.14
CA SER A 313 7.29 -8.52 -12.43
C SER A 313 7.03 -9.36 -11.18
N ILE A 314 5.80 -9.82 -11.07
CA ILE A 314 5.34 -10.69 -9.99
C ILE A 314 4.42 -11.76 -10.58
N CYS A 315 4.50 -12.99 -10.10
CA CYS A 315 3.53 -14.03 -10.43
C CYS A 315 2.25 -13.81 -9.62
N THR A 316 1.17 -13.44 -10.28
CA THR A 316 -0.13 -13.19 -9.65
C THR A 316 -1.08 -14.40 -9.67
N ASN A 317 -0.67 -15.49 -10.32
CA ASN A 317 -1.39 -16.77 -10.35
C ASN A 317 -0.40 -17.91 -10.06
N ILE A 318 0.06 -17.96 -8.83
CA ILE A 318 1.05 -18.94 -8.39
C ILE A 318 0.50 -20.36 -8.38
N GLU A 319 -0.81 -20.52 -8.22
CA GLU A 319 -1.49 -21.82 -8.23
C GLU A 319 -1.37 -22.56 -9.58
N ALA A 320 -1.26 -21.80 -10.67
CA ALA A 320 -1.01 -22.36 -12.00
C ALA A 320 0.44 -22.80 -12.22
N TYR A 321 1.34 -22.54 -11.28
CA TYR A 321 2.75 -22.83 -11.42
C TYR A 321 3.01 -24.31 -11.09
N ASN A 322 3.21 -25.16 -12.11
CA ASN A 322 3.39 -26.62 -11.99
C ASN A 322 4.86 -27.04 -11.75
N GLY A 323 5.70 -26.18 -11.20
CA GLY A 323 7.09 -26.54 -10.85
C GLY A 323 7.13 -27.65 -9.80
N LYS A 324 8.10 -28.58 -9.92
CA LYS A 324 8.32 -29.61 -8.92
C LYS A 324 8.71 -28.97 -7.59
N LEU A 325 8.00 -29.31 -6.52
CA LEU A 325 8.37 -28.89 -5.18
C LEU A 325 9.71 -29.48 -4.79
N LYS A 326 10.62 -28.66 -4.28
CA LYS A 326 11.97 -29.05 -3.83
C LYS A 326 12.25 -28.70 -2.37
N GLY A 327 11.55 -27.70 -1.82
CA GLY A 327 11.72 -27.28 -0.45
C GLY A 327 10.44 -26.83 0.21
N VAL A 328 10.35 -27.05 1.52
CA VAL A 328 9.24 -26.61 2.37
C VAL A 328 9.80 -25.83 3.55
N VAL A 329 9.22 -24.68 3.81
CA VAL A 329 9.59 -23.80 4.92
C VAL A 329 8.38 -23.61 5.81
N PHE A 330 8.58 -23.70 7.11
CA PHE A 330 7.52 -23.56 8.11
C PHE A 330 7.73 -22.30 8.92
N ASP A 331 6.64 -21.68 9.34
CA ASP A 331 6.63 -20.89 10.55
C ASP A 331 6.76 -21.80 11.78
N LEU A 332 7.04 -21.21 12.94
CA LEU A 332 7.23 -21.97 14.17
C LEU A 332 6.01 -21.89 15.08
N ASP A 333 5.69 -20.68 15.55
CA ASP A 333 4.66 -20.43 16.55
C ASP A 333 3.25 -20.65 15.96
N ASP A 334 2.38 -21.36 16.66
CA ASP A 334 1.04 -21.78 16.23
C ASP A 334 0.97 -22.52 14.88
N THR A 335 2.12 -22.80 14.25
CA THR A 335 2.25 -23.61 13.04
C THR A 335 2.79 -25.01 13.36
N LEU A 336 3.95 -25.12 13.99
CA LEU A 336 4.53 -26.40 14.34
C LEU A 336 4.13 -26.90 15.74
N TYR A 337 3.77 -25.99 16.63
CA TYR A 337 3.35 -26.28 18.00
C TYR A 337 2.40 -25.19 18.51
N SER A 338 1.71 -25.41 19.63
CA SER A 338 0.81 -24.42 20.24
C SER A 338 1.59 -23.35 21.03
N GLU A 339 1.50 -22.08 20.63
CA GLU A 339 2.11 -20.96 21.37
C GLU A 339 1.51 -20.84 22.78
N LYS A 340 0.26 -21.24 22.99
CA LYS A 340 -0.36 -21.31 24.33
C LYS A 340 0.40 -22.25 25.28
N GLU A 341 1.00 -23.34 24.76
CA GLU A 341 1.83 -24.22 25.59
C GLU A 341 3.13 -23.53 26.03
N TYR A 342 3.73 -22.74 25.15
CA TYR A 342 4.89 -21.91 25.51
C TYR A 342 4.53 -20.91 26.62
N VAL A 343 3.41 -20.18 26.46
CA VAL A 343 2.93 -19.25 27.48
C VAL A 343 2.68 -19.96 28.81
N ARG A 344 2.04 -21.13 28.76
CA ARG A 344 1.78 -21.95 29.95
C ARG A 344 3.06 -22.38 30.66
N SER A 345 4.04 -22.83 29.89
CA SER A 345 5.37 -23.20 30.40
C SER A 345 6.09 -22.02 31.04
N GLY A 346 6.04 -20.84 30.37
CA GLY A 346 6.65 -19.62 30.89
C GLY A 346 6.01 -19.13 32.19
N PHE A 347 4.70 -19.22 32.33
CA PHE A 347 4.04 -18.85 33.59
C PHE A 347 4.36 -19.81 34.73
N LYS A 348 4.55 -21.10 34.45
CA LYS A 348 5.07 -22.03 35.46
C LYS A 348 6.47 -21.63 35.94
N ALA A 349 7.35 -21.29 35.00
CA ALA A 349 8.71 -20.84 35.34
C ALA A 349 8.72 -19.53 36.16
N VAL A 350 7.77 -18.61 35.90
CA VAL A 350 7.59 -17.40 36.71
C VAL A 350 7.06 -17.74 38.11
N ALA A 351 6.09 -18.63 38.22
CA ALA A 351 5.51 -19.07 39.50
C ALA A 351 6.57 -19.75 40.38
N GLU A 352 7.41 -20.60 39.79
CA GLU A 352 8.56 -21.23 40.45
C GLU A 352 9.59 -20.17 40.93
N TYR A 353 9.92 -19.19 40.06
CA TYR A 353 10.84 -18.10 40.42
C TYR A 353 10.33 -17.28 41.61
N LEU A 354 9.03 -17.04 41.66
CA LEU A 354 8.39 -16.32 42.77
C LEU A 354 8.22 -17.19 44.02
N ASN A 355 8.51 -18.45 43.94
CA ASN A 355 8.23 -19.47 44.98
C ASN A 355 6.74 -19.47 45.41
N LYS A 356 5.85 -19.35 44.41
CA LYS A 356 4.40 -19.27 44.58
C LYS A 356 3.70 -20.13 43.51
N PRO A 357 3.55 -21.45 43.71
CA PRO A 357 2.91 -22.32 42.73
C PRO A 357 1.51 -21.88 42.33
N GLU A 358 0.76 -21.28 43.23
CA GLU A 358 -0.59 -20.73 43.02
C GLU A 358 -0.63 -19.56 42.02
N ALA A 359 0.49 -18.87 41.83
CA ALA A 359 0.62 -17.77 40.88
C ALA A 359 0.31 -18.20 39.45
N PHE A 360 0.60 -19.46 39.10
CA PHE A 360 0.33 -19.99 37.77
C PHE A 360 -1.15 -19.84 37.35
N SER A 361 -2.08 -20.25 38.22
CA SER A 361 -3.51 -20.18 37.92
C SER A 361 -4.00 -18.75 37.73
N GLN A 362 -3.45 -17.79 38.49
CA GLN A 362 -3.83 -16.37 38.36
C GLN A 362 -3.23 -15.76 37.09
N LEU A 363 -1.95 -16.01 36.79
CA LEU A 363 -1.31 -15.60 35.55
C LEU A 363 -2.06 -16.13 34.32
N TRP A 364 -2.46 -17.41 34.37
CA TRP A 364 -3.22 -18.02 33.28
C TRP A 364 -4.58 -17.38 33.08
N ASN A 365 -5.30 -17.06 34.18
CA ASN A 365 -6.59 -16.38 34.11
C ASN A 365 -6.46 -14.96 33.53
N TYR A 366 -5.45 -14.19 33.96
CA TYR A 366 -5.18 -12.85 33.40
C TYR A 366 -4.89 -12.95 31.90
N PHE A 367 -4.09 -13.93 31.47
CA PHE A 367 -3.81 -14.17 30.08
C PHE A 367 -5.07 -14.49 29.25
N LEU A 368 -5.94 -15.37 29.75
CA LEU A 368 -7.21 -15.71 29.08
C LEU A 368 -8.16 -14.51 28.98
N CYS A 369 -8.05 -13.55 29.88
CA CYS A 369 -8.79 -12.28 29.84
C CYS A 369 -8.16 -11.23 28.90
N GLY A 370 -7.06 -11.54 28.23
CA GLY A 370 -6.35 -10.60 27.32
C GLY A 370 -5.51 -9.54 28.03
N ASN A 371 -5.23 -9.72 29.32
CA ASN A 371 -4.47 -8.79 30.12
C ASN A 371 -2.94 -9.06 30.04
N GLN A 372 -2.13 -8.07 30.45
CA GLN A 372 -0.70 -8.25 30.66
C GLN A 372 -0.47 -9.07 31.95
N ALA A 373 -0.56 -10.39 31.83
CA ALA A 373 -0.70 -11.31 32.95
C ALA A 373 0.34 -11.14 34.07
N ILE A 374 1.63 -10.94 33.70
CA ILE A 374 2.71 -10.76 34.69
C ILE A 374 2.53 -9.43 35.44
N ASP A 375 2.20 -8.36 34.72
CA ASP A 375 2.02 -7.02 35.31
C ASP A 375 0.84 -7.01 36.28
N GLU A 376 -0.31 -7.50 35.84
CA GLU A 376 -1.53 -7.58 36.66
C GLU A 376 -1.32 -8.44 37.92
N TYR A 377 -0.66 -9.58 37.75
CA TYR A 377 -0.37 -10.44 38.88
C TYR A 377 0.55 -9.75 39.89
N LEU A 378 1.64 -9.13 39.42
CA LEU A 378 2.59 -8.47 40.31
C LEU A 378 1.98 -7.25 41.01
N LEU A 379 1.10 -6.51 40.31
CA LEU A 379 0.30 -5.42 40.91
C LEU A 379 -0.62 -5.96 42.02
N SER A 380 -1.31 -7.08 41.76
CA SER A 380 -2.24 -7.67 42.73
C SER A 380 -1.58 -8.12 44.04
N ILE A 381 -0.28 -8.44 43.98
CA ILE A 381 0.49 -8.85 45.16
C ILE A 381 1.45 -7.77 45.71
N GLY A 382 1.37 -6.53 45.12
CA GLY A 382 2.22 -5.41 45.55
C GLY A 382 3.70 -5.57 45.28
N LYS A 383 4.11 -6.29 44.22
CA LYS A 383 5.52 -6.61 43.88
C LYS A 383 5.90 -6.23 42.45
N ILE A 384 5.38 -5.11 41.95
CA ILE A 384 5.63 -4.67 40.56
C ILE A 384 7.12 -4.43 40.27
N GLU A 385 7.94 -4.17 41.27
CA GLU A 385 9.38 -4.03 41.17
C GLU A 385 10.09 -5.30 40.64
N LEU A 386 9.43 -6.46 40.73
CA LEU A 386 9.93 -7.73 40.21
C LEU A 386 9.65 -7.93 38.71
N LYS A 387 8.94 -7.02 38.06
CA LYS A 387 8.49 -7.14 36.67
C LYS A 387 9.61 -7.55 35.72
N GLU A 388 10.70 -6.81 35.67
CA GLU A 388 11.81 -7.10 34.75
C GLU A 388 12.43 -8.49 35.00
N LYS A 389 12.53 -8.91 36.24
CA LYS A 389 13.06 -10.24 36.60
C LYS A 389 12.09 -11.36 36.15
N CYS A 390 10.80 -11.17 36.38
CA CYS A 390 9.77 -12.11 35.95
C CYS A 390 9.68 -12.20 34.42
N LEU A 391 9.72 -11.07 33.72
CA LEU A 391 9.76 -11.02 32.26
C LEU A 391 11.01 -11.68 31.71
N LYS A 392 12.17 -11.45 32.35
CA LYS A 392 13.41 -12.14 31.98
C LYS A 392 13.24 -13.65 32.13
N ARG A 393 12.78 -14.11 33.31
CA ARG A 393 12.55 -15.54 33.57
C ARG A 393 11.58 -16.17 32.57
N TYR A 394 10.49 -15.47 32.24
CA TYR A 394 9.52 -15.89 31.23
C TYR A 394 10.16 -16.05 29.84
N ARG A 395 11.02 -15.11 29.42
CA ARG A 395 11.64 -15.10 28.09
C ARG A 395 12.76 -16.12 27.92
N GLU A 396 13.52 -16.37 28.99
CA GLU A 396 14.72 -17.21 28.98
C GLU A 396 14.46 -18.66 29.43
N HIS A 397 13.23 -19.01 29.83
CA HIS A 397 12.95 -20.37 30.29
C HIS A 397 13.13 -21.39 29.16
N PHE A 398 13.50 -22.61 29.53
CA PHE A 398 13.47 -23.75 28.61
C PHE A 398 12.05 -24.31 28.58
N PRO A 399 11.31 -24.23 27.43
CA PRO A 399 9.88 -24.51 27.40
C PRO A 399 9.57 -26.01 27.39
N ILE A 400 8.43 -26.37 27.98
CA ILE A 400 7.84 -27.69 27.89
C ILE A 400 6.75 -27.65 26.83
N ILE A 401 7.11 -27.97 25.60
CA ILE A 401 6.25 -27.88 24.40
C ILE A 401 6.43 -29.12 23.52
N LYS A 402 5.47 -29.41 22.66
CA LYS A 402 5.50 -30.52 21.71
C LYS A 402 5.09 -30.09 20.32
N ILE A 403 5.70 -30.67 19.29
CA ILE A 403 5.25 -30.53 17.91
C ILE A 403 3.85 -31.15 17.79
N TYR A 404 2.96 -30.53 17.00
CA TYR A 404 1.70 -31.13 16.61
C TYR A 404 1.95 -32.46 15.89
N GLU A 405 1.17 -33.49 16.18
CA GLU A 405 1.39 -34.82 15.66
C GLU A 405 1.29 -34.89 14.13
N ASP A 406 0.31 -34.20 13.56
CA ASP A 406 0.12 -34.07 12.12
C ASP A 406 1.27 -33.32 11.46
N MET A 407 1.81 -32.26 12.10
CA MET A 407 2.96 -31.51 11.58
C MET A 407 4.25 -32.34 11.65
N TYR A 408 4.44 -33.13 12.68
CA TYR A 408 5.55 -34.07 12.76
C TYR A 408 5.50 -35.08 11.63
N GLU A 409 4.34 -35.68 11.39
CA GLU A 409 4.13 -36.60 10.26
C GLU A 409 4.39 -35.92 8.90
N ARG A 410 3.95 -34.67 8.73
CA ARG A 410 4.20 -33.89 7.51
C ARG A 410 5.69 -33.65 7.29
N LEU A 411 6.43 -33.24 8.32
CA LEU A 411 7.90 -33.09 8.26
C LEU A 411 8.58 -34.37 7.81
N GLN A 412 8.20 -35.52 8.42
CA GLN A 412 8.75 -36.83 8.05
C GLN A 412 8.42 -37.20 6.59
N ASN A 413 7.19 -36.94 6.15
CA ASN A 413 6.77 -37.25 4.78
C ASN A 413 7.51 -36.38 3.74
N TYR A 414 7.70 -35.10 3.99
CA TYR A 414 8.49 -34.25 3.11
C TYR A 414 9.97 -34.67 3.07
N ARG A 415 10.51 -35.08 4.21
CA ARG A 415 11.88 -35.62 4.29
C ARG A 415 12.05 -36.90 3.46
N LYS A 416 11.09 -37.83 3.55
CA LYS A 416 11.06 -39.05 2.73
C LYS A 416 10.98 -38.79 1.23
N GLN A 417 10.36 -37.68 0.83
CA GLN A 417 10.28 -37.22 -0.56
C GLN A 417 11.59 -36.57 -1.02
N GLY A 418 12.57 -36.39 -0.16
CA GLY A 418 13.85 -35.76 -0.48
C GLY A 418 13.78 -34.25 -0.58
N LEU A 419 12.77 -33.61 0.01
CA LEU A 419 12.63 -32.17 0.03
C LEU A 419 13.55 -31.54 1.08
N LYS A 420 14.07 -30.35 0.80
CA LYS A 420 14.70 -29.49 1.79
C LYS A 420 13.66 -28.94 2.75
N LEU A 421 13.97 -28.93 4.04
CA LEU A 421 13.08 -28.43 5.09
C LEU A 421 13.72 -27.25 5.81
N GLY A 422 12.95 -26.21 6.07
CA GLY A 422 13.43 -25.03 6.78
C GLY A 422 12.40 -24.42 7.72
N ILE A 423 12.88 -23.55 8.58
CA ILE A 423 12.04 -22.75 9.49
C ILE A 423 12.43 -21.29 9.31
N ILE A 424 11.43 -20.41 9.19
CA ILE A 424 11.57 -18.96 9.28
C ILE A 424 10.62 -18.49 10.38
N THR A 425 11.18 -17.99 11.47
CA THR A 425 10.40 -17.57 12.65
C THR A 425 10.80 -16.18 13.10
N ASP A 426 9.79 -15.42 13.56
CA ASP A 426 9.98 -14.08 14.13
C ASP A 426 10.17 -14.15 15.65
N GLY A 427 11.00 -13.28 16.17
CA GLY A 427 11.10 -13.09 17.61
C GLY A 427 12.54 -13.05 18.14
N ARG A 428 12.64 -12.83 19.45
CA ARG A 428 13.93 -12.72 20.11
C ARG A 428 14.73 -14.01 20.00
N PRO A 429 16.01 -13.92 19.59
CA PRO A 429 16.83 -15.10 19.30
C PRO A 429 16.85 -16.13 20.43
N GLU A 430 17.01 -15.68 21.66
CA GLU A 430 17.12 -16.58 22.82
C GLU A 430 15.86 -17.42 23.05
N GLY A 431 14.69 -16.77 23.00
CA GLY A 431 13.40 -17.47 23.14
C GLY A 431 13.14 -18.45 22.02
N GLN A 432 13.38 -18.04 20.76
CA GLN A 432 13.19 -18.92 19.60
C GLN A 432 14.18 -20.09 19.60
N ARG A 433 15.44 -19.87 19.97
CA ARG A 433 16.43 -20.93 20.12
C ARG A 433 16.03 -21.97 21.18
N ASN A 434 15.48 -21.51 22.31
CA ASN A 434 15.00 -22.44 23.35
C ASN A 434 13.80 -23.29 22.86
N LYS A 435 12.87 -22.70 22.12
CA LYS A 435 11.75 -23.42 21.50
C LYS A 435 12.24 -24.45 20.49
N ILE A 436 13.15 -24.05 19.60
CA ILE A 436 13.74 -24.92 18.57
C ILE A 436 14.42 -26.14 19.21
N LYS A 437 15.20 -25.93 20.27
CA LYS A 437 15.86 -27.00 21.02
C LYS A 437 14.86 -27.93 21.73
N ALA A 438 13.85 -27.35 22.38
CA ALA A 438 12.83 -28.11 23.10
C ALA A 438 12.00 -29.01 22.18
N LEU A 439 11.83 -28.59 20.92
CA LEU A 439 11.11 -29.33 19.87
C LEU A 439 12.02 -30.24 19.04
N HIS A 440 13.33 -30.28 19.31
CA HIS A 440 14.33 -31.05 18.55
C HIS A 440 14.33 -30.75 17.05
N LEU A 441 14.03 -29.51 16.67
CA LEU A 441 13.86 -29.13 15.26
C LEU A 441 15.17 -29.07 14.48
N GLU A 442 16.31 -28.86 15.15
CA GLU A 442 17.63 -28.87 14.53
C GLU A 442 17.97 -30.23 13.86
N GLU A 443 17.37 -31.31 14.33
CA GLU A 443 17.52 -32.66 13.75
C GLU A 443 16.51 -32.93 12.61
N LEU A 444 15.44 -32.16 12.56
CA LEU A 444 14.31 -32.37 11.65
C LEU A 444 14.37 -31.49 10.39
N VAL A 445 15.12 -30.39 10.40
CA VAL A 445 15.17 -29.44 9.27
C VAL A 445 16.61 -29.15 8.84
N ASP A 446 16.77 -28.67 7.61
CA ASP A 446 18.10 -28.35 7.03
C ASP A 446 18.57 -26.95 7.41
N ASP A 447 17.63 -26.00 7.59
CA ASP A 447 17.95 -24.60 7.86
C ASP A 447 16.92 -23.97 8.78
N ILE A 448 17.40 -23.06 9.64
CA ILE A 448 16.58 -22.27 10.56
C ILE A 448 17.02 -20.82 10.48
N ILE A 449 16.06 -19.92 10.24
CA ILE A 449 16.28 -18.48 10.24
C ILE A 449 15.36 -17.86 11.30
N ILE A 450 15.97 -17.24 12.30
CA ILE A 450 15.30 -16.36 13.26
C ILE A 450 15.46 -14.95 12.72
N THR A 451 14.37 -14.29 12.39
CA THR A 451 14.43 -13.01 11.66
C THR A 451 15.15 -11.91 12.43
N ASP A 452 15.01 -11.85 13.76
CA ASP A 452 15.71 -10.85 14.59
C ASP A 452 17.24 -11.02 14.56
N GLU A 453 17.76 -12.22 14.24
CA GLU A 453 19.21 -12.45 14.07
C GLU A 453 19.76 -11.80 12.81
N LEU A 454 18.91 -11.40 11.87
CA LEU A 454 19.32 -10.70 10.65
C LEU A 454 19.64 -9.21 10.90
N GLY A 455 19.35 -8.70 12.08
CA GLY A 455 19.66 -7.32 12.46
C GLY A 455 18.55 -6.59 13.22
N GLY A 456 17.49 -7.30 13.66
CA GLY A 456 16.43 -6.77 14.51
C GLY A 456 15.03 -6.90 13.94
N GLU A 457 14.06 -6.26 14.59
CA GLU A 457 12.62 -6.44 14.33
C GLU A 457 12.18 -6.03 12.93
N GLN A 458 12.92 -5.17 12.23
CA GLN A 458 12.64 -4.75 10.85
C GLN A 458 12.75 -5.90 9.83
N PHE A 459 13.41 -7.00 10.19
CA PHE A 459 13.52 -8.19 9.36
C PHE A 459 12.44 -9.23 9.60
N ARG A 460 11.55 -8.99 10.58
CA ARG A 460 10.39 -9.85 10.83
C ARG A 460 9.46 -9.85 9.61
N LYS A 461 8.74 -10.95 9.43
CA LYS A 461 7.68 -11.06 8.42
C LYS A 461 6.68 -9.89 8.58
N PRO A 462 6.27 -9.21 7.51
CA PRO A 462 6.34 -9.64 6.12
C PRO A 462 7.63 -9.29 5.34
N CYS A 463 8.75 -8.95 5.98
CA CYS A 463 10.02 -8.74 5.30
C CYS A 463 10.45 -10.02 4.56
N ASP A 464 10.86 -9.90 3.31
CA ASP A 464 11.21 -11.02 2.45
C ASP A 464 12.67 -11.48 2.55
N MET A 465 13.48 -10.81 3.40
CA MET A 465 14.93 -11.03 3.49
C MET A 465 15.27 -12.48 3.86
N ALA A 466 14.55 -13.09 4.79
CA ALA A 466 14.79 -14.49 5.19
C ALA A 466 14.65 -15.44 4.00
N PHE A 467 13.63 -15.26 3.17
CA PHE A 467 13.44 -16.04 1.95
C PHE A 467 14.53 -15.75 0.91
N ARG A 468 14.90 -14.47 0.73
CA ARG A 468 15.98 -14.08 -0.19
C ARG A 468 17.34 -14.65 0.20
N LEU A 469 17.58 -14.94 1.47
CA LEU A 469 18.77 -15.63 1.94
C LEU A 469 18.67 -17.16 1.70
N LEU A 470 17.50 -17.75 1.93
CA LEU A 470 17.29 -19.19 1.85
C LEU A 470 17.26 -19.70 0.40
N MET A 471 16.60 -18.97 -0.49
CA MET A 471 16.46 -19.36 -1.91
C MET A 471 17.79 -19.62 -2.61
N PRO A 472 18.79 -18.73 -2.60
CA PRO A 472 20.10 -18.99 -3.22
C PRO A 472 20.90 -20.05 -2.47
N LYS A 473 20.79 -20.13 -1.14
CA LYS A 473 21.44 -21.19 -0.34
C LYS A 473 20.95 -22.58 -0.75
N TRP A 474 19.67 -22.73 -1.03
CA TRP A 474 19.08 -23.98 -1.50
C TRP A 474 19.15 -24.15 -3.03
N ARG A 475 19.61 -23.13 -3.76
CA ARG A 475 19.63 -23.07 -5.22
C ARG A 475 18.24 -23.32 -5.82
N MET A 476 17.22 -22.68 -5.23
CA MET A 476 15.81 -22.83 -5.60
C MET A 476 15.22 -21.47 -5.99
N GLN A 477 14.24 -21.54 -6.90
CA GLN A 477 13.35 -20.41 -7.18
C GLN A 477 12.12 -20.48 -6.27
N GLY A 478 11.42 -19.36 -6.10
CA GLY A 478 10.22 -19.32 -5.25
C GLY A 478 9.16 -20.35 -5.63
N SER A 479 8.97 -20.58 -6.94
CA SER A 479 8.03 -21.58 -7.47
C SER A 479 8.33 -23.03 -7.09
N GLU A 480 9.56 -23.33 -6.66
CA GLU A 480 10.01 -24.64 -6.22
C GLU A 480 9.85 -24.84 -4.69
N MET A 481 9.35 -23.79 -4.00
CA MET A 481 9.21 -23.77 -2.55
C MET A 481 7.74 -23.70 -2.13
N LEU A 482 7.45 -24.23 -0.94
CA LEU A 482 6.18 -24.09 -0.22
C LEU A 482 6.49 -23.48 1.14
N TYR A 483 5.73 -22.46 1.54
CA TYR A 483 5.75 -21.92 2.89
C TYR A 483 4.45 -22.28 3.61
N ILE A 484 4.55 -22.74 4.85
CA ILE A 484 3.42 -23.13 5.69
C ILE A 484 3.44 -22.25 6.94
N GLY A 485 2.33 -21.55 7.21
CA GLY A 485 2.22 -20.63 8.34
C GLY A 485 0.78 -20.41 8.78
N ASP A 486 0.59 -19.77 9.92
CA ASP A 486 -0.73 -19.54 10.54
C ASP A 486 -1.25 -18.11 10.37
N ASN A 487 -0.38 -17.12 10.15
CA ASN A 487 -0.75 -15.71 10.19
C ASN A 487 -0.90 -15.09 8.80
N MET A 488 -2.16 -14.99 8.33
CA MET A 488 -2.48 -14.42 7.01
C MET A 488 -1.94 -13.01 6.79
N ALA A 489 -1.82 -12.21 7.84
CA ALA A 489 -1.46 -10.80 7.72
C ALA A 489 0.03 -10.56 7.48
N LYS A 490 0.89 -11.48 7.91
CA LYS A 490 2.35 -11.31 7.83
C LYS A 490 3.07 -12.41 7.04
N ASP A 491 2.61 -13.67 7.11
CA ASP A 491 3.36 -14.81 6.59
C ASP A 491 3.44 -14.87 5.07
N PHE A 492 2.35 -14.52 4.37
CA PHE A 492 2.23 -14.82 2.95
C PHE A 492 2.52 -13.66 2.00
N GLN A 493 2.77 -12.46 2.53
CA GLN A 493 3.05 -11.30 1.68
C GLN A 493 4.38 -11.47 0.92
N ALA A 494 5.44 -11.86 1.62
CA ALA A 494 6.73 -12.17 1.00
C ALA A 494 6.59 -13.33 -0.01
N CYS A 495 5.81 -14.35 0.30
CA CYS A 495 5.55 -15.48 -0.59
C CYS A 495 4.91 -15.03 -1.90
N LYS A 496 3.89 -14.19 -1.84
CA LYS A 496 3.23 -13.61 -3.02
C LYS A 496 4.21 -12.82 -3.89
N GLN A 497 5.07 -12.00 -3.29
CA GLN A 497 6.06 -11.18 -4.00
C GLN A 497 7.17 -12.00 -4.66
N LEU A 498 7.60 -13.09 -4.03
CA LEU A 498 8.69 -13.95 -4.49
C LEU A 498 8.22 -15.15 -5.32
N GLY A 499 6.91 -15.31 -5.52
CA GLY A 499 6.37 -16.44 -6.25
C GLY A 499 6.52 -17.77 -5.51
N ILE A 500 6.48 -17.76 -4.17
CA ILE A 500 6.52 -18.95 -3.32
C ILE A 500 5.08 -19.44 -3.10
N ARG A 501 4.84 -20.73 -3.27
CA ARG A 501 3.57 -21.34 -2.88
C ARG A 501 3.39 -21.26 -1.38
N TYR A 502 2.16 -21.10 -0.91
CA TYR A 502 1.92 -21.03 0.53
C TYR A 502 0.66 -21.81 0.92
N GLU A 503 0.67 -22.30 2.15
CA GLU A 503 -0.44 -22.98 2.79
C GLU A 503 -0.73 -22.33 4.13
N TRP A 504 -1.98 -21.98 4.35
CA TRP A 504 -2.43 -21.40 5.59
C TRP A 504 -2.95 -22.49 6.54
N ILE A 505 -2.36 -22.55 7.73
CA ILE A 505 -2.84 -23.39 8.81
C ILE A 505 -3.80 -22.59 9.68
N ASN A 506 -5.08 -22.89 9.59
CA ASN A 506 -6.09 -22.27 10.45
C ASN A 506 -6.11 -23.00 11.80
N ASN A 507 -5.23 -22.58 12.71
CA ASN A 507 -5.19 -23.14 14.05
C ASN A 507 -6.27 -22.49 14.91
N GLN A 508 -7.37 -23.20 15.18
CA GLN A 508 -8.49 -22.68 15.97
C GLN A 508 -8.10 -22.37 17.42
N ASP A 509 -7.04 -22.96 17.94
CA ASP A 509 -6.50 -22.72 19.28
C ASP A 509 -5.33 -21.73 19.31
N GLY A 510 -4.94 -21.17 18.15
CA GLY A 510 -3.87 -20.21 18.03
C GLY A 510 -4.13 -18.90 18.81
N LEU A 511 -3.05 -18.21 19.18
CA LEU A 511 -3.14 -16.91 19.88
C LEU A 511 -3.64 -15.80 18.96
N TYR A 512 -3.36 -15.90 17.68
CA TYR A 512 -3.70 -14.91 16.66
C TYR A 512 -4.83 -15.42 15.76
N GLN A 513 -6.00 -15.67 16.34
CA GLN A 513 -7.18 -15.95 15.53
C GLN A 513 -7.57 -14.69 14.76
N GLU A 514 -7.58 -14.75 13.44
CA GLU A 514 -8.30 -13.75 12.66
C GLU A 514 -9.78 -13.86 13.01
N VAL A 515 -10.32 -12.77 13.51
CA VAL A 515 -11.77 -12.63 13.65
C VAL A 515 -12.34 -12.74 12.25
N LYS A 516 -13.14 -13.79 12.01
CA LYS A 516 -13.88 -14.02 10.76
C LYS A 516 -14.72 -12.82 10.38
#